data_796e8194ddbe780757460e1aa4435f90
#
_entry.id   796e8194ddbe780757460e1aa4435f90
#
_cell.length_a   1.000
_cell.length_b   1.000
_cell.length_c   1.000
_cell.angle_alpha   90.00
_cell.angle_beta   90.00
_cell.angle_gamma   90.00
#
_symmetry.space_group_name_H-M   'P 1'
#
loop_
_entity.id
_entity.type
_entity.pdbx_description
1 polymer ?
#
loop_
_entity_poly.entity_id
_entity_poly.type
_entity_poly.pdbx_seq_one_letter_code
_entity_poly.pdbx_strand_id
1 'polypeptide(L)'
;MDSAIDILDVQETLNYILGNSRYPFVYAAADVYEDSNLTVQDMVLIVNLVLEGAVPVTFSTADYMASSRSKMLPSARVCVEDGMLVMYSDVEVAAVDIVLNHCQQSQLRMLLNVNQFQSATKNKDGGVRLVIFSTSGEVMPAGRTVLAELSSKDPVVTYVDLADKEAQRIVSTVSPTGIHAGVSGEVSIYTVGNDVFVTLPVETERMTVDVIGMDGCPIDEKAFESPSAGTLKVVSNLVSGIYLLRVQLETNGSVVYKSQKVVISK
;
A
#
# COMPACT_ATOMS: atom_id res chain seq x y z
N MET A 1 8.97 21.18 -25.01
CA MET A 1 7.55 20.99 -24.72
C MET A 1 6.79 21.42 -25.93
N ASP A 2 6.02 20.52 -26.45
CA ASP A 2 5.11 20.84 -27.52
C ASP A 2 3.80 21.35 -26.95
N SER A 3 2.97 21.63 -26.73
CA SER A 3 1.70 22.16 -26.17
C SER A 3 0.58 21.10 -26.25
N ALA A 4 0.94 19.86 -26.58
CA ALA A 4 0.01 18.76 -26.65
C ALA A 4 0.08 17.95 -25.35
N ILE A 5 -1.02 17.40 -24.91
CA ILE A 5 -1.08 16.38 -23.86
C ILE A 5 -1.31 15.06 -24.60
N ASP A 6 -0.31 14.20 -24.58
CA ASP A 6 -0.35 12.91 -25.29
C ASP A 6 0.36 11.79 -24.52
N ILE A 7 0.49 10.64 -25.14
CA ILE A 7 1.11 9.45 -24.54
C ILE A 7 2.60 9.66 -24.20
N LEU A 8 3.26 10.64 -24.80
CA LEU A 8 4.66 10.95 -24.49
C LEU A 8 4.77 11.57 -23.11
N ASP A 9 3.77 12.36 -22.65
CA ASP A 9 3.74 12.91 -21.30
C ASP A 9 3.60 11.81 -20.24
N VAL A 10 2.79 10.79 -20.51
CA VAL A 10 2.71 9.59 -19.66
C VAL A 10 4.07 8.89 -19.58
N GLN A 11 4.77 8.75 -20.72
CA GLN A 11 6.08 8.11 -20.76
C GLN A 11 7.16 8.92 -20.04
N GLU A 12 7.17 10.24 -20.18
CA GLU A 12 8.12 11.11 -19.47
C GLU A 12 7.86 11.12 -17.96
N THR A 13 6.59 11.14 -17.54
CA THR A 13 6.19 11.01 -16.14
C THR A 13 6.63 9.66 -15.57
N LEU A 14 6.41 8.57 -16.29
CA LEU A 14 6.91 7.24 -15.93
C LEU A 14 8.44 7.22 -15.78
N ASN A 15 9.15 7.81 -16.74
CA ASN A 15 10.62 7.90 -16.71
C ASN A 15 11.09 8.67 -15.48
N TYR A 16 10.40 9.74 -15.10
CA TYR A 16 10.71 10.50 -13.90
C TYR A 16 10.49 9.66 -12.64
N ILE A 17 9.32 9.01 -12.50
CA ILE A 17 8.99 8.12 -11.37
C ILE A 17 10.06 7.02 -11.22
N LEU A 18 10.48 6.41 -12.32
CA LEU A 18 11.54 5.41 -12.33
C LEU A 18 12.95 6.00 -12.12
N GLY A 19 13.10 7.34 -12.10
CA GLY A 19 14.39 8.03 -12.03
C GLY A 19 15.26 7.82 -13.28
N ASN A 20 14.64 7.75 -14.45
CA ASN A 20 15.28 7.61 -15.77
C ASN A 20 15.21 8.90 -16.61
N SER A 21 14.65 9.98 -16.07
CA SER A 21 14.51 11.24 -16.81
C SER A 21 15.87 11.75 -17.28
N ARG A 22 15.99 12.02 -18.58
CA ARG A 22 17.25 12.43 -19.25
C ARG A 22 17.25 13.88 -19.70
N TYR A 23 16.10 14.56 -19.70
CA TYR A 23 15.91 15.89 -20.25
C TYR A 23 15.36 16.84 -19.19
N PRO A 24 15.36 18.17 -19.44
CA PRO A 24 14.68 19.11 -18.58
C PRO A 24 13.21 18.73 -18.44
N PHE A 25 12.88 18.08 -17.36
CA PHE A 25 11.52 17.66 -17.01
C PHE A 25 10.81 18.83 -16.31
N VAL A 26 9.61 19.18 -16.76
CA VAL A 26 8.82 20.24 -16.14
C VAL A 26 7.89 19.60 -15.11
N TYR A 27 8.38 19.51 -13.91
CA TYR A 27 7.71 18.91 -12.77
C TYR A 27 6.27 19.45 -12.59
N ALA A 28 6.11 20.77 -12.58
CA ALA A 28 4.81 21.42 -12.39
C ALA A 28 3.77 21.13 -13.50
N ALA A 29 4.20 20.66 -14.68
CA ALA A 29 3.29 20.26 -15.74
C ALA A 29 2.86 18.79 -15.62
N ALA A 30 3.64 17.98 -14.92
CA ALA A 30 3.36 16.57 -14.71
C ALA A 30 2.68 16.30 -13.36
N ASP A 31 2.82 17.19 -12.37
CA ASP A 31 2.10 17.18 -11.09
C ASP A 31 0.66 17.69 -11.32
N VAL A 32 -0.15 16.86 -11.97
CA VAL A 32 -1.54 17.19 -12.33
C VAL A 32 -2.46 17.12 -11.14
N TYR A 33 -2.12 16.31 -10.13
CA TYR A 33 -2.85 16.21 -8.87
C TYR A 33 -2.57 17.38 -7.90
N GLU A 34 -1.53 18.19 -8.19
CA GLU A 34 -1.12 19.38 -7.43
C GLU A 34 -0.81 19.11 -5.94
N ASP A 35 -0.31 17.92 -5.61
CA ASP A 35 0.08 17.56 -4.24
C ASP A 35 1.58 17.72 -3.96
N SER A 36 2.33 18.23 -4.93
CA SER A 36 3.79 18.39 -4.91
C SER A 36 4.57 17.08 -4.89
N ASN A 37 3.92 15.96 -5.23
CA ASN A 37 4.56 14.66 -5.38
C ASN A 37 4.18 14.06 -6.74
N LEU A 38 5.17 13.58 -7.47
CA LEU A 38 4.91 12.92 -8.74
C LEU A 38 4.77 11.41 -8.54
N THR A 39 3.55 10.90 -8.70
CA THR A 39 3.18 9.53 -8.38
C THR A 39 2.38 8.88 -9.53
N VAL A 40 1.93 7.65 -9.31
CA VAL A 40 1.02 6.97 -10.25
C VAL A 40 -0.36 7.62 -10.35
N GLN A 41 -0.75 8.47 -9.39
CA GLN A 41 -1.98 9.27 -9.48
C GLN A 41 -1.89 10.26 -10.65
N ASP A 42 -0.77 10.98 -10.76
CA ASP A 42 -0.54 11.90 -11.88
C ASP A 42 -0.54 11.18 -13.21
N MET A 43 0.08 9.99 -13.27
CA MET A 43 0.04 9.16 -14.49
C MET A 43 -1.40 8.80 -14.89
N VAL A 44 -2.26 8.40 -13.96
CA VAL A 44 -3.67 8.10 -14.25
C VAL A 44 -4.40 9.35 -14.75
N LEU A 45 -4.17 10.50 -14.13
CA LEU A 45 -4.75 11.76 -14.59
C LEU A 45 -4.30 12.15 -15.99
N ILE A 46 -3.01 12.03 -16.30
CA ILE A 46 -2.50 12.30 -17.66
C ILE A 46 -3.13 11.33 -18.66
N VAL A 47 -3.23 10.03 -18.34
CA VAL A 47 -3.92 9.05 -19.18
C VAL A 47 -5.38 9.45 -19.43
N ASN A 48 -6.11 9.85 -18.40
CA ASN A 48 -7.50 10.29 -18.54
C ASN A 48 -7.60 11.55 -19.42
N LEU A 49 -6.69 12.51 -19.26
CA LEU A 49 -6.63 13.70 -20.12
C LEU A 49 -6.37 13.34 -21.60
N VAL A 50 -5.49 12.36 -21.86
CA VAL A 50 -5.21 11.87 -23.22
C VAL A 50 -6.44 11.17 -23.83
N LEU A 51 -7.18 10.38 -23.04
CA LEU A 51 -8.34 9.62 -23.51
C LEU A 51 -9.59 10.48 -23.71
N GLU A 52 -9.82 11.43 -22.82
CA GLU A 52 -11.05 12.26 -22.78
C GLU A 52 -10.90 13.56 -23.58
N GLY A 53 -9.69 13.88 -24.06
CA GLY A 53 -9.37 15.19 -24.62
C GLY A 53 -9.25 16.26 -23.54
N ALA A 54 -8.25 17.11 -23.63
CA ALA A 54 -7.83 18.05 -22.60
C ALA A 54 -8.97 18.90 -21.99
N VAL A 55 -9.62 18.39 -20.96
CA VAL A 55 -10.45 19.17 -20.05
C VAL A 55 -9.67 19.26 -18.74
N PRO A 56 -9.21 20.45 -18.34
CA PRO A 56 -8.57 20.61 -17.04
C PRO A 56 -9.59 20.26 -15.95
N VAL A 57 -9.47 19.12 -15.35
CA VAL A 57 -10.23 18.79 -14.14
C VAL A 57 -9.43 19.38 -12.98
N THR A 58 -9.89 20.49 -12.43
CA THR A 58 -9.33 21.02 -11.19
C THR A 58 -9.77 20.13 -10.05
N PHE A 59 -8.91 19.19 -9.67
CA PHE A 59 -9.11 18.41 -8.46
C PHE A 59 -8.74 19.27 -7.25
N SER A 60 -9.74 19.64 -6.48
CA SER A 60 -9.54 20.33 -5.21
C SER A 60 -9.32 19.27 -4.12
N THR A 61 -8.20 19.35 -3.42
CA THR A 61 -7.96 18.58 -2.18
C THR A 61 -9.08 18.80 -1.14
N ALA A 62 -9.83 19.91 -1.23
CA ALA A 62 -10.97 20.20 -0.40
C ALA A 62 -12.16 19.27 -0.68
N ASP A 63 -12.38 18.84 -1.92
CA ASP A 63 -13.48 17.95 -2.30
C ASP A 63 -13.21 16.51 -1.81
N TYR A 64 -11.96 16.09 -1.78
CA TYR A 64 -11.54 14.82 -1.18
C TYR A 64 -11.80 14.79 0.33
N MET A 65 -11.44 15.86 1.05
CA MET A 65 -11.66 15.98 2.50
C MET A 65 -13.14 16.07 2.87
N ALA A 66 -14.00 16.60 1.99
CA ALA A 66 -15.44 16.72 2.22
C ALA A 66 -16.18 15.39 2.02
N SER A 67 -15.75 14.56 1.08
CA SER A 67 -16.35 13.24 0.79
C SER A 67 -15.94 12.15 1.76
N SER A 68 -14.77 12.28 2.40
CA SER A 68 -14.16 11.25 3.25
C SER A 68 -14.74 11.15 4.67
N ARG A 69 -15.67 12.02 5.05
CA ARG A 69 -16.21 12.02 6.43
C ARG A 69 -17.14 10.85 6.79
N SER A 70 -17.46 9.94 5.85
CA SER A 70 -18.38 8.83 6.11
C SER A 70 -18.13 7.53 5.32
N LYS A 71 -17.11 7.43 4.49
CA LYS A 71 -16.73 6.19 3.80
C LYS A 71 -15.42 5.62 4.37
N MET A 72 -15.39 4.33 4.63
CA MET A 72 -14.11 3.62 4.79
C MET A 72 -13.26 3.94 3.54
N LEU A 73 -12.04 4.43 3.77
CA LEU A 73 -11.10 4.66 2.67
C LEU A 73 -10.83 3.33 1.96
N PRO A 74 -10.83 3.32 0.62
CA PRO A 74 -10.48 2.13 -0.13
C PRO A 74 -9.10 1.64 0.29
N SER A 75 -8.97 0.34 0.48
CA SER A 75 -7.74 -0.28 0.95
C SER A 75 -7.27 -1.39 0.02
N ALA A 76 -5.98 -1.58 -0.02
CA ALA A 76 -5.36 -2.69 -0.73
C ALA A 76 -4.13 -3.22 0.02
N ARG A 77 -3.81 -4.47 -0.23
CA ARG A 77 -2.62 -5.13 0.27
C ARG A 77 -1.87 -5.77 -0.89
N VAL A 78 -0.55 -5.55 -0.93
CA VAL A 78 0.34 -6.25 -1.86
C VAL A 78 1.29 -7.14 -1.06
N CYS A 79 1.39 -8.40 -1.48
CA CYS A 79 2.22 -9.40 -0.83
C CYS A 79 2.81 -10.38 -1.84
N VAL A 80 3.75 -11.18 -1.39
CA VAL A 80 4.26 -12.33 -2.16
C VAL A 80 3.70 -13.61 -1.56
N GLU A 81 3.03 -14.42 -2.38
CA GLU A 81 2.44 -15.71 -2.03
C GLU A 81 2.88 -16.76 -3.05
N ASP A 82 3.51 -17.85 -2.60
CA ASP A 82 3.94 -18.98 -3.45
C ASP A 82 4.73 -18.55 -4.70
N GLY A 83 5.62 -17.57 -4.56
CA GLY A 83 6.39 -17.03 -5.68
C GLY A 83 5.61 -16.11 -6.60
N MET A 84 4.39 -15.70 -6.22
CA MET A 84 3.55 -14.75 -6.96
C MET A 84 3.47 -13.42 -6.23
N LEU A 85 3.59 -12.33 -6.96
CA LEU A 85 3.25 -10.99 -6.48
C LEU A 85 1.74 -10.82 -6.63
N VAL A 86 1.05 -10.69 -5.50
CA VAL A 86 -0.42 -10.66 -5.44
C VAL A 86 -0.90 -9.37 -4.81
N MET A 87 -1.93 -8.80 -5.40
CA MET A 87 -2.66 -7.65 -4.86
C MET A 87 -4.05 -8.10 -4.43
N TYR A 88 -4.47 -7.67 -3.26
CA TYR A 88 -5.85 -7.72 -2.77
C TYR A 88 -6.35 -6.30 -2.63
N SER A 89 -7.44 -5.94 -3.26
CA SER A 89 -8.02 -4.59 -3.21
C SER A 89 -9.52 -4.65 -3.05
N ASP A 90 -10.11 -3.75 -2.27
CA ASP A 90 -11.58 -3.58 -2.12
C ASP A 90 -12.18 -2.79 -3.28
N VAL A 91 -11.36 -2.14 -4.09
CA VAL A 91 -11.79 -1.33 -5.23
C VAL A 91 -11.00 -1.69 -6.49
N GLU A 92 -11.46 -1.20 -7.63
CA GLU A 92 -10.73 -1.29 -8.89
C GLU A 92 -9.45 -0.45 -8.83
N VAL A 93 -8.36 -0.97 -9.40
CA VAL A 93 -7.03 -0.33 -9.39
C VAL A 93 -6.58 -0.03 -10.81
N ALA A 94 -6.28 1.23 -11.10
CA ALA A 94 -5.83 1.69 -12.42
C ALA A 94 -4.30 1.67 -12.58
N ALA A 95 -3.57 1.99 -11.50
CA ALA A 95 -2.11 2.00 -11.52
C ALA A 95 -1.49 1.52 -10.22
N VAL A 96 -0.31 0.94 -10.33
CA VAL A 96 0.44 0.32 -9.23
C VAL A 96 1.91 0.69 -9.36
N ASP A 97 2.52 1.13 -8.25
CA ASP A 97 3.95 1.34 -8.12
C ASP A 97 4.47 0.54 -6.92
N ILE A 98 5.37 -0.37 -7.15
CA ILE A 98 5.87 -1.33 -6.16
C ILE A 98 7.39 -1.33 -6.16
N VAL A 99 8.00 -1.40 -4.98
CA VAL A 99 9.42 -1.71 -4.82
C VAL A 99 9.55 -3.08 -4.16
N LEU A 100 10.29 -3.95 -4.85
CA LEU A 100 10.64 -5.30 -4.39
C LEU A 100 12.13 -5.33 -4.08
N ASN A 101 12.49 -5.62 -2.83
CA ASN A 101 13.87 -5.94 -2.45
C ASN A 101 14.14 -7.44 -2.67
N HIS A 102 15.42 -7.81 -2.77
CA HIS A 102 15.89 -9.16 -3.04
C HIS A 102 15.33 -9.78 -4.33
N CYS A 103 14.92 -8.95 -5.27
CA CYS A 103 14.42 -9.34 -6.58
C CYS A 103 15.06 -8.47 -7.65
N GLN A 104 15.42 -9.07 -8.78
CA GLN A 104 15.92 -8.35 -9.95
C GLN A 104 14.89 -8.39 -11.08
N GLN A 105 14.99 -7.46 -12.03
CA GLN A 105 14.10 -7.40 -13.17
C GLN A 105 14.02 -8.73 -13.95
N SER A 106 15.13 -9.43 -14.11
CA SER A 106 15.19 -10.75 -14.80
C SER A 106 14.45 -11.87 -14.08
N GLN A 107 14.11 -11.68 -12.81
CA GLN A 107 13.41 -12.65 -11.95
C GLN A 107 11.91 -12.37 -11.87
N LEU A 108 11.40 -11.37 -12.60
CA LEU A 108 10.02 -10.93 -12.60
C LEU A 108 9.37 -11.22 -13.94
N ARG A 109 8.28 -11.97 -13.95
CA ARG A 109 7.47 -12.28 -15.12
C ARG A 109 6.06 -11.76 -14.91
N MET A 110 5.67 -10.74 -15.68
CA MET A 110 4.30 -10.21 -15.63
C MET A 110 3.27 -11.24 -16.04
N LEU A 111 2.15 -11.28 -15.33
CA LEU A 111 1.02 -12.18 -15.58
C LEU A 111 -0.25 -11.44 -16.03
N LEU A 112 -0.28 -10.12 -15.93
CA LEU A 112 -1.38 -9.32 -16.45
C LEU A 112 -1.40 -9.33 -17.98
N ASN A 113 -2.59 -9.10 -18.53
CA ASN A 113 -2.77 -9.04 -19.99
C ASN A 113 -2.01 -7.83 -20.57
N VAL A 114 -0.97 -8.09 -21.34
CA VAL A 114 -0.09 -7.08 -21.96
C VAL A 114 -0.83 -6.16 -22.97
N ASN A 115 -2.00 -6.52 -23.44
CA ASN A 115 -2.83 -5.68 -24.31
C ASN A 115 -3.66 -4.65 -23.51
N GLN A 116 -3.81 -4.84 -22.21
CA GLN A 116 -4.59 -3.98 -21.32
C GLN A 116 -3.68 -3.18 -20.40
N PHE A 117 -2.62 -3.82 -19.91
CA PHE A 117 -1.70 -3.22 -18.94
C PHE A 117 -0.28 -3.20 -19.46
N GLN A 118 0.35 -2.06 -19.31
CA GLN A 118 1.77 -1.90 -19.54
C GLN A 118 2.51 -1.99 -18.20
N SER A 119 3.75 -2.45 -18.26
CA SER A 119 4.62 -2.47 -17.10
C SER A 119 6.00 -1.95 -17.44
N ALA A 120 6.56 -1.21 -16.51
CA ALA A 120 7.93 -0.74 -16.60
C ALA A 120 8.69 -1.10 -15.32
N THR A 121 9.94 -1.47 -15.47
CA THR A 121 10.78 -1.89 -14.36
C THR A 121 12.11 -1.18 -14.38
N LYS A 122 12.66 -0.92 -13.20
CA LYS A 122 14.02 -0.44 -13.02
C LYS A 122 14.67 -1.14 -11.83
N ASN A 123 15.88 -1.65 -12.03
CA ASN A 123 16.69 -2.12 -10.91
C ASN A 123 17.02 -0.93 -9.98
N LYS A 124 16.87 -1.16 -8.70
CA LYS A 124 17.20 -0.25 -7.60
C LYS A 124 18.10 -0.99 -6.63
N ASP A 125 18.85 -0.27 -5.81
CA ASP A 125 19.80 -0.85 -4.85
C ASP A 125 19.22 -2.03 -4.07
N GLY A 126 19.68 -3.25 -4.41
CA GLY A 126 19.19 -4.49 -3.81
C GLY A 126 17.82 -5.00 -4.26
N GLY A 127 17.19 -4.35 -5.27
CA GLY A 127 15.85 -4.74 -5.71
C GLY A 127 15.43 -4.19 -7.07
N VAL A 128 14.11 -4.19 -7.30
CA VAL A 128 13.47 -3.67 -8.51
C VAL A 128 12.24 -2.82 -8.17
N ARG A 129 12.10 -1.69 -8.84
CA ARG A 129 10.85 -0.93 -8.89
C ARG A 129 10.05 -1.37 -10.10
N LEU A 130 8.77 -1.62 -9.90
CA LEU A 130 7.80 -2.05 -10.89
C LEU A 130 6.64 -1.06 -10.90
N VAL A 131 6.37 -0.47 -12.05
CA VAL A 131 5.17 0.34 -12.28
C VAL A 131 4.28 -0.38 -13.28
N ILE A 132 2.99 -0.49 -12.98
CA ILE A 132 1.95 -1.09 -13.83
C ILE A 132 0.85 -0.07 -14.03
N PHE A 133 0.41 0.13 -15.26
CA PHE A 133 -0.66 1.07 -15.60
C PHE A 133 -1.32 0.68 -16.93
N SER A 134 -2.49 1.26 -17.20
CA SER A 134 -3.16 1.12 -18.50
C SER A 134 -3.14 2.45 -19.26
N THR A 135 -2.87 2.40 -20.56
CA THR A 135 -2.98 3.56 -21.46
C THR A 135 -4.36 3.63 -22.15
N SER A 136 -5.21 2.66 -21.92
CA SER A 136 -6.59 2.56 -22.46
C SER A 136 -7.68 2.73 -21.39
N GLY A 137 -7.31 3.11 -20.15
CA GLY A 137 -8.25 3.30 -19.05
C GLY A 137 -8.79 1.99 -18.43
N GLU A 138 -8.16 0.85 -18.74
CA GLU A 138 -8.50 -0.43 -18.12
C GLU A 138 -8.10 -0.45 -16.66
N VAL A 139 -8.86 -1.21 -15.83
CA VAL A 139 -8.60 -1.35 -14.41
C VAL A 139 -8.44 -2.81 -14.01
N MET A 140 -7.61 -3.04 -13.02
CA MET A 140 -7.53 -4.34 -12.33
C MET A 140 -8.73 -4.46 -11.39
N PRO A 141 -9.48 -5.58 -11.44
CA PRO A 141 -10.71 -5.71 -10.66
C PRO A 141 -10.44 -5.73 -9.15
N ALA A 142 -11.46 -5.33 -8.39
CA ALA A 142 -11.49 -5.56 -6.95
C ALA A 142 -11.35 -7.06 -6.63
N GLY A 143 -10.78 -7.37 -5.47
CA GLY A 143 -10.48 -8.72 -5.04
C GLY A 143 -9.01 -9.09 -5.23
N ARG A 144 -8.74 -10.37 -5.50
CA ARG A 144 -7.40 -10.92 -5.66
C ARG A 144 -6.94 -10.82 -7.12
N THR A 145 -5.85 -10.11 -7.35
CA THR A 145 -5.20 -10.02 -8.66
C THR A 145 -3.75 -10.48 -8.57
N VAL A 146 -3.34 -11.39 -9.44
CA VAL A 146 -1.94 -11.81 -9.56
C VAL A 146 -1.25 -10.90 -10.56
N LEU A 147 -0.24 -10.15 -10.09
CA LEU A 147 0.46 -9.17 -10.89
C LEU A 147 1.63 -9.79 -11.67
N ALA A 148 2.44 -10.60 -10.99
CA ALA A 148 3.65 -11.18 -11.56
C ALA A 148 4.04 -12.48 -10.86
N GLU A 149 4.80 -13.30 -11.56
CA GLU A 149 5.56 -14.42 -11.00
C GLU A 149 6.98 -13.98 -10.67
N LEU A 150 7.49 -14.41 -9.53
CA LEU A 150 8.80 -14.07 -9.01
C LEU A 150 9.65 -15.34 -8.88
N SER A 151 10.80 -15.39 -9.55
CA SER A 151 11.77 -16.49 -9.42
C SER A 151 12.88 -16.18 -8.39
N SER A 152 12.75 -15.07 -7.66
CA SER A 152 13.64 -14.72 -6.55
C SER A 152 13.38 -15.61 -5.34
N LYS A 153 14.42 -15.85 -4.54
CA LYS A 153 14.34 -16.77 -3.41
C LYS A 153 13.56 -16.19 -2.21
N ASP A 154 13.71 -14.92 -1.93
CA ASP A 154 13.07 -14.27 -0.78
C ASP A 154 12.73 -12.81 -1.13
N PRO A 155 11.82 -12.56 -2.11
CA PRO A 155 11.47 -11.22 -2.51
C PRO A 155 10.63 -10.53 -1.42
N VAL A 156 10.92 -9.27 -1.15
CA VAL A 156 10.23 -8.48 -0.11
C VAL A 156 9.63 -7.24 -0.73
N VAL A 157 8.32 -7.04 -0.59
CA VAL A 157 7.64 -5.78 -0.94
C VAL A 157 8.00 -4.74 0.11
N THR A 158 8.59 -3.62 -0.29
CA THR A 158 9.04 -2.55 0.63
C THR A 158 8.32 -1.24 0.42
N TYR A 159 7.69 -1.06 -0.73
CA TYR A 159 6.90 0.13 -1.05
C TYR A 159 5.76 -0.25 -1.97
N VAL A 160 4.61 0.37 -1.76
CA VAL A 160 3.40 0.26 -2.60
C VAL A 160 2.71 1.61 -2.65
N ASP A 161 2.40 2.07 -3.85
CA ASP A 161 1.49 3.17 -4.10
C ASP A 161 0.50 2.76 -5.19
N LEU A 162 -0.78 3.05 -4.98
CA LEU A 162 -1.88 2.58 -5.82
C LEU A 162 -2.86 3.71 -6.08
N ALA A 163 -3.37 3.76 -7.30
CA ALA A 163 -4.42 4.68 -7.68
C ALA A 163 -5.60 3.97 -8.34
N ASP A 164 -6.81 4.43 -8.07
CA ASP A 164 -8.02 4.02 -8.80
C ASP A 164 -8.14 4.79 -10.14
N LYS A 165 -9.21 4.54 -10.88
CA LYS A 165 -9.44 5.18 -12.18
C LYS A 165 -9.74 6.68 -12.10
N GLU A 166 -10.20 7.18 -10.96
CA GLU A 166 -10.37 8.59 -10.64
C GLU A 166 -9.11 9.23 -10.08
N ALA A 167 -7.96 8.53 -10.14
CA ALA A 167 -6.67 8.91 -9.57
C ALA A 167 -6.71 9.14 -8.05
N GLN A 168 -7.69 8.56 -7.35
CA GLN A 168 -7.70 8.61 -5.90
C GLN A 168 -6.70 7.61 -5.36
N ARG A 169 -5.93 8.04 -4.38
CA ARG A 169 -4.96 7.16 -3.72
C ARG A 169 -5.67 6.08 -2.89
N ILE A 170 -5.31 4.84 -3.13
CA ILE A 170 -5.79 3.69 -2.36
C ILE A 170 -4.84 3.49 -1.17
N VAL A 171 -5.39 3.41 0.05
CA VAL A 171 -4.58 3.14 1.24
C VAL A 171 -3.98 1.75 1.12
N SER A 172 -2.67 1.69 0.95
CA SER A 172 -1.96 0.44 0.73
C SER A 172 -1.22 -0.02 1.99
N THR A 173 -1.23 -1.32 2.22
CA THR A 173 -0.39 -1.96 3.24
C THR A 173 0.60 -2.89 2.56
N VAL A 174 1.85 -2.82 3.01
CA VAL A 174 2.89 -3.76 2.64
C VAL A 174 2.88 -4.88 3.65
N SER A 175 2.61 -6.11 3.22
CA SER A 175 2.87 -7.27 4.08
C SER A 175 4.32 -7.68 3.87
N PRO A 176 5.16 -7.65 4.90
CA PRO A 176 6.51 -8.19 4.78
C PRO A 176 6.41 -9.67 4.36
N THR A 177 7.13 -10.02 3.32
CA THR A 177 7.29 -11.40 2.86
C THR A 177 7.97 -12.20 3.96
N GLY A 178 7.36 -13.26 4.40
CA GLY A 178 7.95 -14.15 5.40
C GLY A 178 6.95 -14.83 6.32
N ILE A 179 5.65 -14.51 6.21
CA ILE A 179 4.65 -15.38 6.83
C ILE A 179 4.39 -16.50 5.81
N HIS A 180 5.00 -17.65 6.03
CA HIS A 180 4.73 -18.85 5.26
C HIS A 180 3.23 -19.07 5.13
N ALA A 181 2.80 -19.41 3.91
CA ALA A 181 1.45 -19.87 3.61
C ALA A 181 1.03 -20.95 4.64
N GLY A 182 0.13 -20.57 5.52
CA GLY A 182 -0.34 -21.41 6.64
C GLY A 182 -1.20 -20.63 7.62
N VAL A 183 -1.15 -19.30 7.59
CA VAL A 183 -1.88 -18.46 8.53
C VAL A 183 -3.05 -17.77 7.84
N SER A 184 -4.15 -18.49 7.72
CA SER A 184 -5.45 -17.90 7.41
C SER A 184 -5.98 -17.17 8.65
N GLY A 185 -5.56 -15.93 8.87
CA GLY A 185 -6.08 -15.13 9.97
C GLY A 185 -5.31 -13.82 10.09
N GLU A 186 -6.02 -12.74 10.21
CA GLU A 186 -5.44 -11.42 10.46
C GLU A 186 -5.34 -11.19 11.97
N VAL A 187 -4.23 -10.57 12.43
CA VAL A 187 -4.14 -10.05 13.80
C VAL A 187 -5.23 -9.00 13.97
N SER A 188 -6.14 -9.21 14.87
CA SER A 188 -7.18 -8.22 15.19
C SER A 188 -6.97 -7.61 16.57
N ILE A 189 -7.24 -6.32 16.67
CA ILE A 189 -7.19 -5.56 17.91
C ILE A 189 -8.60 -5.01 18.16
N TYR A 190 -9.16 -5.22 19.34
CA TYR A 190 -10.46 -4.68 19.69
C TYR A 190 -10.59 -4.40 21.20
N THR A 191 -11.61 -3.68 21.56
CA THR A 191 -11.85 -3.29 22.95
C THR A 191 -13.18 -3.86 23.46
N VAL A 192 -13.20 -4.27 24.73
CA VAL A 192 -14.43 -4.61 25.43
C VAL A 192 -14.42 -3.84 26.76
N GLY A 193 -15.29 -2.85 26.88
CA GLY A 193 -15.22 -1.90 27.98
C GLY A 193 -13.87 -1.16 27.98
N ASN A 194 -13.16 -1.26 29.10
CA ASN A 194 -11.87 -0.60 29.30
C ASN A 194 -10.67 -1.54 29.05
N ASP A 195 -10.93 -2.72 28.54
CA ASP A 195 -9.91 -3.73 28.28
C ASP A 195 -9.61 -3.82 26.77
N VAL A 196 -8.35 -4.12 26.44
CA VAL A 196 -7.90 -4.32 25.06
C VAL A 196 -7.54 -5.78 24.84
N PHE A 197 -7.99 -6.30 23.73
CA PHE A 197 -7.75 -7.66 23.29
C PHE A 197 -7.04 -7.69 21.95
N VAL A 198 -6.12 -8.65 21.79
CA VAL A 198 -5.46 -8.98 20.53
C VAL A 198 -5.78 -10.43 20.20
N THR A 199 -6.26 -10.69 18.99
CA THR A 199 -6.42 -12.05 18.49
C THR A 199 -5.26 -12.37 17.57
N LEU A 200 -4.53 -13.43 17.89
CA LEU A 200 -3.44 -13.98 17.10
C LEU A 200 -3.96 -15.15 16.27
N PRO A 201 -3.73 -15.14 14.96
CA PRO A 201 -4.11 -16.25 14.10
C PRO A 201 -3.23 -17.49 14.31
N VAL A 202 -2.01 -17.29 14.80
CA VAL A 202 -1.03 -18.36 15.07
C VAL A 202 -0.23 -18.05 16.31
N GLU A 203 0.45 -19.06 16.80
CA GLU A 203 1.46 -18.95 17.84
C GLU A 203 2.66 -18.11 17.32
N THR A 204 3.17 -17.21 18.15
CA THR A 204 4.31 -16.34 17.85
C THR A 204 5.40 -16.50 18.91
N GLU A 205 6.66 -16.22 18.56
CA GLU A 205 7.77 -16.31 19.52
C GLU A 205 7.68 -15.24 20.59
N ARG A 206 7.29 -14.02 20.16
CA ARG A 206 7.13 -12.88 21.06
C ARG A 206 6.09 -11.92 20.51
N MET A 207 5.34 -11.30 21.41
CA MET A 207 4.45 -10.18 21.10
C MET A 207 4.73 -9.03 22.05
N THR A 208 4.96 -7.83 21.50
CA THR A 208 5.03 -6.59 22.27
C THR A 208 3.83 -5.71 21.93
N VAL A 209 3.22 -5.12 22.92
CA VAL A 209 2.07 -4.22 22.77
C VAL A 209 2.39 -2.89 23.43
N ASP A 210 2.44 -1.83 22.63
CA ASP A 210 2.60 -0.46 23.10
C ASP A 210 1.25 0.24 23.09
N VAL A 211 0.95 0.95 24.17
CA VAL A 211 -0.17 1.88 24.28
C VAL A 211 0.37 3.29 24.24
N ILE A 212 -0.04 4.05 23.24
CA ILE A 212 0.47 5.39 22.97
C ILE A 212 -0.68 6.39 23.08
N GLY A 213 -0.49 7.46 23.82
CA GLY A 213 -1.45 8.55 23.95
C GLY A 213 -1.57 9.38 22.66
N MET A 214 -2.58 10.22 22.58
CA MET A 214 -2.77 11.14 21.44
C MET A 214 -1.69 12.22 21.35
N ASP A 215 -0.95 12.43 22.41
CA ASP A 215 0.24 13.30 22.46
C ASP A 215 1.51 12.61 21.95
N GLY A 216 1.40 11.35 21.53
CA GLY A 216 2.53 10.53 21.08
C GLY A 216 3.36 9.92 22.22
N CYS A 217 3.01 10.16 23.47
CA CYS A 217 3.72 9.60 24.61
C CYS A 217 3.33 8.14 24.87
N PRO A 218 4.29 7.23 25.11
CA PRO A 218 4.00 5.88 25.54
C PRO A 218 3.37 5.91 26.95
N ILE A 219 2.25 5.19 27.09
CA ILE A 219 1.50 5.09 28.36
C ILE A 219 1.78 3.75 29.03
N ASP A 220 1.84 2.68 28.24
CA ASP A 220 2.08 1.31 28.72
C ASP A 220 2.77 0.49 27.63
N GLU A 221 3.60 -0.46 28.04
CA GLU A 221 4.26 -1.42 27.16
C GLU A 221 4.23 -2.79 27.83
N LYS A 222 3.81 -3.81 27.07
CA LYS A 222 3.78 -5.19 27.54
C LYS A 222 4.37 -6.15 26.54
N ALA A 223 5.19 -7.07 27.03
CA ALA A 223 5.74 -8.17 26.25
C ALA A 223 5.14 -9.50 26.72
N PHE A 224 4.88 -10.36 25.74
CA PHE A 224 4.38 -11.71 25.92
C PHE A 224 5.33 -12.66 25.21
N GLU A 225 5.89 -13.61 25.95
CA GLU A 225 6.77 -14.63 25.39
C GLU A 225 5.93 -15.83 24.94
N SER A 226 6.14 -16.29 23.71
CA SER A 226 5.48 -17.45 23.10
C SER A 226 3.95 -17.47 23.25
N PRO A 227 3.23 -16.36 22.93
CA PRO A 227 1.79 -16.38 23.05
C PRO A 227 1.17 -17.32 22.03
N SER A 228 0.26 -18.19 22.50
CA SER A 228 -0.47 -19.13 21.68
C SER A 228 -1.48 -18.41 20.76
N ALA A 229 -1.83 -19.07 19.64
CA ALA A 229 -2.95 -18.62 18.82
C ALA A 229 -4.24 -18.46 19.63
N GLY A 230 -5.02 -17.45 19.31
CA GLY A 230 -6.27 -17.12 20.01
C GLY A 230 -6.31 -15.69 20.52
N THR A 231 -7.30 -15.41 21.34
CA THR A 231 -7.54 -14.08 21.88
C THR A 231 -6.88 -13.91 23.25
N LEU A 232 -6.05 -12.87 23.35
CA LEU A 232 -5.36 -12.49 24.59
C LEU A 232 -5.83 -11.11 25.05
N LYS A 233 -6.08 -10.97 26.34
CA LYS A 233 -6.25 -9.67 26.96
C LYS A 233 -4.87 -9.05 27.20
N VAL A 234 -4.57 -7.98 26.48
CA VAL A 234 -3.23 -7.37 26.49
C VAL A 234 -3.15 -6.17 27.42
N VAL A 235 -4.22 -5.39 27.53
CA VAL A 235 -4.29 -4.22 28.42
C VAL A 235 -5.59 -4.24 29.19
N SER A 236 -5.57 -3.81 30.45
CA SER A 236 -6.75 -3.75 31.33
C SER A 236 -6.92 -2.36 31.92
N ASN A 237 -8.17 -1.97 32.11
CA ASN A 237 -8.55 -0.77 32.87
C ASN A 237 -8.00 0.55 32.27
N LEU A 238 -7.93 0.66 30.94
CA LEU A 238 -7.59 1.94 30.33
C LEU A 238 -8.64 3.01 30.71
N VAL A 239 -8.16 4.19 31.00
CA VAL A 239 -9.04 5.35 31.24
C VAL A 239 -9.76 5.72 29.95
N SER A 240 -10.96 6.30 30.04
CA SER A 240 -11.67 6.81 28.86
C SER A 240 -10.80 7.77 28.08
N GLY A 241 -10.63 7.51 26.78
CA GLY A 241 -9.74 8.26 25.93
C GLY A 241 -9.54 7.63 24.55
N ILE A 242 -8.68 8.25 23.77
CA ILE A 242 -8.27 7.77 22.45
C ILE A 242 -6.80 7.37 22.55
N TYR A 243 -6.48 6.18 22.04
CA TYR A 243 -5.14 5.61 22.10
C TYR A 243 -4.75 5.05 20.72
N LEU A 244 -3.46 5.05 20.45
CA LEU A 244 -2.87 4.25 19.39
C LEU A 244 -2.26 3.00 20.01
N LEU A 245 -2.74 1.84 19.60
CA LEU A 245 -2.13 0.57 19.96
C LEU A 245 -1.19 0.13 18.85
N ARG A 246 0.03 -0.23 19.22
CA ARG A 246 1.00 -0.84 18.30
C ARG A 246 1.35 -2.23 18.83
N VAL A 247 1.08 -3.24 18.02
CA VAL A 247 1.41 -4.64 18.29
C VAL A 247 2.57 -5.03 17.40
N GLN A 248 3.64 -5.50 17.99
CA GLN A 248 4.80 -6.09 17.32
C GLN A 248 4.79 -7.58 17.58
N LEU A 249 4.91 -8.38 16.53
CA LEU A 249 4.99 -9.83 16.58
C LEU A 249 6.33 -10.30 16.03
N GLU A 250 6.98 -11.20 16.76
CA GLU A 250 8.20 -11.85 16.32
C GLU A 250 7.90 -13.34 16.06
N THR A 251 8.22 -13.79 14.85
CA THR A 251 7.99 -15.17 14.44
C THR A 251 9.09 -15.59 13.45
N ASN A 252 9.81 -16.64 13.73
CA ASN A 252 10.88 -17.18 12.86
C ASN A 252 11.90 -16.11 12.40
N GLY A 253 12.29 -15.19 13.32
CA GLY A 253 13.23 -14.12 13.03
C GLY A 253 12.65 -12.97 12.19
N SER A 254 11.35 -12.97 11.92
CA SER A 254 10.62 -11.90 11.26
C SER A 254 9.83 -11.07 12.28
N VAL A 255 9.75 -9.75 12.05
CA VAL A 255 9.02 -8.83 12.92
C VAL A 255 7.88 -8.20 12.12
N VAL A 256 6.67 -8.32 12.61
CA VAL A 256 5.45 -7.77 12.01
C VAL A 256 4.84 -6.73 12.95
N TYR A 257 4.40 -5.61 12.40
CA TYR A 257 3.74 -4.54 13.15
C TYR A 257 2.28 -4.39 12.72
N LYS A 258 1.38 -4.27 13.71
CA LYS A 258 0.00 -3.83 13.51
C LYS A 258 -0.25 -2.62 14.40
N SER A 259 -0.78 -1.54 13.84
CA SER A 259 -1.19 -0.38 14.62
C SER A 259 -2.67 -0.10 14.42
N GLN A 260 -3.36 0.22 15.49
CA GLN A 260 -4.78 0.53 15.44
C GLN A 260 -5.15 1.62 16.46
N LYS A 261 -5.95 2.58 16.01
CA LYS A 261 -6.60 3.55 16.90
C LYS A 261 -7.73 2.85 17.66
N VAL A 262 -7.75 2.98 18.96
CA VAL A 262 -8.83 2.49 19.82
C VAL A 262 -9.45 3.64 20.61
N VAL A 263 -10.74 3.52 20.86
CA VAL A 263 -11.50 4.49 21.66
C VAL A 263 -12.06 3.75 22.87
N ILE A 264 -11.69 4.20 24.06
CA ILE A 264 -12.23 3.72 25.34
C ILE A 264 -13.31 4.71 25.77
N SER A 265 -14.54 4.27 25.82
CA SER A 265 -15.69 5.05 26.30
C SER A 265 -16.21 4.46 27.60
N LYS A 266 -16.62 5.35 28.52
CA LYS A 266 -17.35 4.93 29.74
C LYS A 266 -18.71 4.38 29.39
#